data_e9ab15604bea943923cf64daf46746d8
#
_entry.id   e9ab15604bea943923cf64daf46746d8
#
_cell.length_a   1.000
_cell.length_b   1.000
_cell.length_c   1.000
_cell.angle_alpha   90.00
_cell.angle_beta   90.00
_cell.angle_gamma   90.00
#
_symmetry.space_group_name_H-M   'P 1'
#
loop_
_entity.id
_entity.type
_entity.pdbx_description
1 polymer ?
#
loop_
_entity_poly.entity_id
_entity_poly.type
_entity_poly.pdbx_seq_one_letter_code
_entity_poly.pdbx_strand_id
1 'polypeptide(L)'
;MKANKAGAPSIPVNQDAAKRFAASLPFPLTGDQKKAVWGLLQEMEKPEPVRALLQGDVGSGKTAVAAFLAAMVHRKGQSAAILAPTELLAQQHSASFQRFYAGTTISVILFTRTVKKRFFQGNEEVLTKDQALAEIEGGNVVIIGTHAILVEGRLPKDLALAVVDEQHRFGVGQRETLVQGARIDGLVPHLVSMTATPIPRTLALTLYSDLHHVLLREKPAGRLPIETHVCR
;
A
#
# COMPACT_ATOMS: atom_id res chain seq x y z
N MET A 1 33.72 -2.90 -6.82
CA MET A 1 32.66 -3.85 -7.15
C MET A 1 31.33 -3.07 -7.19
N LYS A 2 30.71 -2.91 -8.37
CA LYS A 2 29.36 -2.32 -8.45
C LYS A 2 28.39 -3.32 -7.82
N ALA A 3 27.80 -2.96 -6.67
CA ALA A 3 26.71 -3.74 -6.10
C ALA A 3 25.64 -3.90 -7.18
N ASN A 4 25.29 -5.14 -7.49
CA ASN A 4 24.26 -5.48 -8.47
C ASN A 4 22.94 -4.92 -7.92
N LYS A 5 22.52 -3.73 -8.36
CA LYS A 5 21.27 -3.12 -7.92
C LYS A 5 20.14 -4.04 -8.39
N ALA A 6 19.35 -4.54 -7.46
CA ALA A 6 18.16 -5.31 -7.79
C ALA A 6 17.22 -4.44 -8.63
N GLY A 7 16.63 -5.00 -9.66
CA GLY A 7 15.59 -4.34 -10.45
C GLY A 7 14.24 -4.40 -9.75
N ALA A 8 13.24 -3.74 -10.31
CA ALA A 8 11.85 -3.80 -9.88
C ALA A 8 10.90 -4.05 -11.06
N PRO A 9 9.69 -4.59 -10.81
CA PRO A 9 8.67 -4.69 -11.84
C PRO A 9 8.27 -3.30 -12.35
N SER A 10 8.40 -3.02 -13.64
CA SER A 10 7.93 -1.75 -14.21
C SER A 10 6.40 -1.73 -14.25
N ILE A 11 5.80 -0.66 -13.71
CA ILE A 11 4.36 -0.41 -13.70
C ILE A 11 4.06 0.73 -14.67
N PRO A 12 3.71 0.46 -15.93
CA PRO A 12 3.47 1.50 -16.93
C PRO A 12 2.33 2.42 -16.53
N VAL A 13 2.55 3.73 -16.66
CA VAL A 13 1.54 4.74 -16.35
C VAL A 13 0.47 4.75 -17.45
N ASN A 14 -0.74 4.31 -17.11
CA ASN A 14 -1.91 4.43 -17.97
C ASN A 14 -2.80 5.57 -17.47
N GLN A 15 -2.69 6.75 -18.10
CA GLN A 15 -3.41 7.95 -17.67
C GLN A 15 -4.93 7.77 -17.69
N ASP A 16 -5.47 7.11 -18.73
CA ASP A 16 -6.91 6.92 -18.85
C ASP A 16 -7.46 5.95 -17.80
N ALA A 17 -6.69 4.92 -17.48
CA ALA A 17 -7.03 4.02 -16.39
C ALA A 17 -6.97 4.73 -15.03
N ALA A 18 -5.96 5.55 -14.81
CA ALA A 18 -5.82 6.36 -13.61
C ALA A 18 -6.98 7.36 -13.45
N LYS A 19 -7.37 8.06 -14.53
CA LYS A 19 -8.52 8.96 -14.55
C LYS A 19 -9.83 8.22 -14.25
N ARG A 20 -10.07 7.06 -14.89
CA ARG A 20 -11.27 6.25 -14.63
C ARG A 20 -11.34 5.79 -13.18
N PHE A 21 -10.22 5.31 -12.64
CA PHE A 21 -10.17 4.88 -11.24
C PHE A 21 -10.36 6.06 -10.29
N ALA A 22 -9.76 7.23 -10.55
CA ALA A 22 -9.98 8.44 -9.76
C ALA A 22 -11.46 8.86 -9.75
N ALA A 23 -12.15 8.73 -10.89
CA ALA A 23 -13.57 9.06 -11.02
C ALA A 23 -14.50 8.03 -10.32
N SER A 24 -14.04 6.80 -10.12
CA SER A 24 -14.81 5.75 -9.42
C SER A 24 -14.71 5.82 -7.89
N LEU A 25 -13.78 6.61 -7.35
CA LEU A 25 -13.64 6.79 -5.91
C LEU A 25 -14.87 7.53 -5.33
N PRO A 26 -15.31 7.20 -4.10
CA PRO A 26 -16.48 7.83 -3.46
C PRO A 26 -16.24 9.28 -3.03
N PHE A 27 -15.08 9.84 -3.32
CA PHE A 27 -14.69 11.22 -3.04
C PHE A 27 -13.63 11.69 -4.04
N PRO A 28 -13.54 12.99 -4.32
CA PRO A 28 -12.47 13.53 -5.15
C PRO A 28 -11.13 13.52 -4.40
N LEU A 29 -10.06 13.13 -5.08
CA LEU A 29 -8.71 13.25 -4.54
C LEU A 29 -8.32 14.73 -4.37
N THR A 30 -7.61 15.06 -3.29
CA THR A 30 -7.01 16.39 -3.10
C THR A 30 -5.87 16.63 -4.10
N GLY A 31 -5.41 17.89 -4.20
CA GLY A 31 -4.27 18.24 -5.05
C GLY A 31 -3.01 17.48 -4.66
N ASP A 32 -2.72 17.38 -3.37
CA ASP A 32 -1.55 16.66 -2.86
C ASP A 32 -1.64 15.15 -3.12
N GLN A 33 -2.82 14.55 -2.95
CA GLN A 33 -3.03 13.12 -3.26
C GLN A 33 -2.82 12.83 -4.74
N LYS A 34 -3.33 13.68 -5.63
CA LYS A 34 -3.11 13.55 -7.09
C LYS A 34 -1.63 13.64 -7.45
N LYS A 35 -0.91 14.62 -6.89
CA LYS A 35 0.54 14.77 -7.09
C LYS A 35 1.31 13.57 -6.56
N ALA A 36 0.94 13.06 -5.36
CA ALA A 36 1.56 11.90 -4.75
C ALA A 36 1.39 10.64 -5.62
N VAL A 37 0.16 10.35 -6.02
CA VAL A 37 -0.15 9.21 -6.90
C VAL A 37 0.63 9.32 -8.22
N TRP A 38 0.56 10.48 -8.87
CA TRP A 38 1.20 10.68 -10.16
C TRP A 38 2.72 10.53 -10.09
N GLY A 39 3.36 11.19 -9.11
CA GLY A 39 4.79 11.11 -8.93
C GLY A 39 5.28 9.69 -8.61
N LEU A 40 4.57 8.96 -7.72
CA LEU A 40 4.92 7.59 -7.39
C LEU A 40 4.73 6.65 -8.60
N LEU A 41 3.68 6.80 -9.39
CA LEU A 41 3.48 5.98 -10.59
C LEU A 41 4.58 6.22 -11.62
N GLN A 42 5.00 7.46 -11.84
CA GLN A 42 6.11 7.78 -12.74
C GLN A 42 7.44 7.14 -12.28
N GLU A 43 7.67 7.11 -10.97
CA GLU A 43 8.84 6.42 -10.43
C GLU A 43 8.72 4.89 -10.55
N MET A 44 7.53 4.32 -10.36
CA MET A 44 7.28 2.88 -10.49
C MET A 44 7.30 2.39 -11.95
N GLU A 45 7.28 3.28 -12.93
CA GLU A 45 7.47 2.93 -14.34
C GLU A 45 8.94 2.58 -14.66
N LYS A 46 9.87 3.10 -13.86
CA LYS A 46 11.32 2.85 -14.01
C LYS A 46 11.68 1.43 -13.55
N PRO A 47 12.77 0.87 -14.07
CA PRO A 47 13.21 -0.47 -13.68
C PRO A 47 13.85 -0.55 -12.27
N GLU A 48 14.05 0.58 -11.62
CA GLU A 48 14.60 0.64 -10.26
C GLU A 48 13.50 0.55 -9.20
N PRO A 49 13.77 -0.13 -8.06
CA PRO A 49 12.79 -0.23 -6.99
C PRO A 49 12.57 1.13 -6.32
N VAL A 50 11.31 1.58 -6.35
CA VAL A 50 10.90 2.77 -5.58
C VAL A 50 10.95 2.44 -4.09
N ARG A 51 11.56 3.32 -3.33
CA ARG A 51 11.47 3.37 -1.88
C ARG A 51 10.92 4.73 -1.50
N ALA A 52 9.67 4.79 -1.06
CA ALA A 52 9.01 6.05 -0.75
C ALA A 52 8.51 6.11 0.69
N LEU A 53 8.51 7.31 1.25
CA LEU A 53 7.87 7.63 2.51
C LEU A 53 6.70 8.58 2.24
N LEU A 54 5.48 8.08 2.38
CA LEU A 54 4.25 8.84 2.27
C LEU A 54 3.86 9.35 3.67
N GLN A 55 4.14 10.60 3.93
CA GLN A 55 3.88 11.27 5.20
C GLN A 55 2.64 12.16 5.08
N GLY A 56 1.82 12.17 6.12
CA GLY A 56 0.66 13.08 6.21
C GLY A 56 -0.10 12.86 7.51
N ASP A 57 -0.80 13.87 7.96
CA ASP A 57 -1.60 13.83 9.18
C ASP A 57 -2.65 12.69 9.15
N VAL A 58 -3.20 12.34 10.31
CA VAL A 58 -4.32 11.39 10.39
C VAL A 58 -5.49 11.93 9.56
N GLY A 59 -5.98 11.11 8.62
CA GLY A 59 -7.04 11.48 7.71
C GLY A 59 -6.63 12.35 6.52
N SER A 60 -5.33 12.53 6.23
CA SER A 60 -4.86 13.16 4.97
C SER A 60 -5.12 12.29 3.72
N GLY A 61 -5.58 11.03 3.92
CA GLY A 61 -5.91 10.12 2.84
C GLY A 61 -4.74 9.30 2.31
N LYS A 62 -3.73 9.02 3.12
CA LYS A 62 -2.62 8.08 2.77
C LYS A 62 -3.15 6.74 2.25
N THR A 63 -4.19 6.21 2.91
CA THR A 63 -4.85 4.95 2.48
C THR A 63 -5.45 5.04 1.07
N ALA A 64 -5.98 6.21 0.68
CA ALA A 64 -6.50 6.40 -0.69
C ALA A 64 -5.37 6.40 -1.73
N VAL A 65 -4.22 7.00 -1.41
CA VAL A 65 -3.02 6.93 -2.27
C VAL A 65 -2.53 5.49 -2.40
N ALA A 66 -2.42 4.75 -1.27
CA ALA A 66 -2.02 3.35 -1.28
C ALA A 66 -2.98 2.48 -2.11
N ALA A 67 -4.29 2.66 -1.95
CA ALA A 67 -5.29 1.93 -2.73
C ALA A 67 -5.19 2.27 -4.22
N PHE A 68 -4.93 3.53 -4.56
CA PHE A 68 -4.75 3.93 -5.95
C PHE A 68 -3.55 3.22 -6.61
N LEU A 69 -2.40 3.22 -5.94
CA LEU A 69 -1.20 2.54 -6.43
C LEU A 69 -1.44 1.04 -6.57
N ALA A 70 -2.08 0.40 -5.58
CA ALA A 70 -2.41 -1.02 -5.62
C ALA A 70 -3.37 -1.36 -6.76
N ALA A 71 -4.34 -0.49 -7.07
CA ALA A 71 -5.23 -0.67 -8.21
C ALA A 71 -4.49 -0.63 -9.56
N MET A 72 -3.49 0.25 -9.70
CA MET A 72 -2.68 0.32 -10.93
C MET A 72 -1.77 -0.90 -11.08
N VAL A 73 -1.22 -1.41 -9.99
CA VAL A 73 -0.44 -2.66 -9.95
C VAL A 73 -1.33 -3.85 -10.35
N HIS A 74 -2.50 -4.00 -9.72
CA HIS A 74 -3.45 -5.06 -10.05
C HIS A 74 -3.87 -5.02 -11.53
N ARG A 75 -4.07 -3.84 -12.09
CA ARG A 75 -4.38 -3.67 -13.51
C ARG A 75 -3.29 -4.18 -14.44
N LYS A 76 -2.04 -4.17 -14.00
CA LYS A 76 -0.89 -4.74 -14.73
C LYS A 76 -0.87 -6.27 -14.63
N GLY A 77 -1.78 -6.89 -13.89
CA GLY A 77 -1.78 -8.32 -13.62
C GLY A 77 -0.79 -8.72 -12.53
N GLN A 78 -0.50 -7.82 -11.59
CA GLN A 78 0.46 -8.04 -10.51
C GLN A 78 -0.20 -7.77 -9.15
N SER A 79 0.41 -8.31 -8.11
CA SER A 79 -0.10 -8.23 -6.75
C SER A 79 0.46 -7.05 -5.97
N ALA A 80 -0.34 -6.56 -5.02
CA ALA A 80 0.08 -5.56 -4.03
C ALA A 80 -0.20 -6.06 -2.62
N ALA A 81 0.68 -5.75 -1.66
CA ALA A 81 0.50 -6.08 -0.25
C ALA A 81 0.46 -4.81 0.61
N ILE A 82 -0.53 -4.69 1.47
CA ILE A 82 -0.68 -3.60 2.44
C ILE A 82 -0.54 -4.20 3.83
N LEU A 83 0.52 -3.80 4.55
CA LEU A 83 0.86 -4.32 5.87
C LEU A 83 0.52 -3.32 6.96
N ALA A 84 -0.36 -3.70 7.83
CA ALA A 84 -0.74 -2.93 9.00
C ALA A 84 -0.08 -3.48 10.28
N PRO A 85 0.20 -2.65 11.28
CA PRO A 85 0.85 -3.09 12.52
C PRO A 85 -0.05 -3.94 13.41
N THR A 86 -1.37 -3.84 13.27
CA THR A 86 -2.35 -4.58 14.07
C THR A 86 -3.48 -5.15 13.21
N GLU A 87 -4.14 -6.20 13.70
CA GLU A 87 -5.30 -6.78 13.01
C GLU A 87 -6.45 -5.78 12.87
N LEU A 88 -6.67 -4.92 13.86
CA LEU A 88 -7.71 -3.89 13.81
C LEU A 88 -7.45 -2.90 12.66
N LEU A 89 -6.21 -2.43 12.51
CA LEU A 89 -5.84 -1.54 11.42
C LEU A 89 -5.90 -2.25 10.06
N ALA A 90 -5.53 -3.52 9.99
CA ALA A 90 -5.69 -4.30 8.77
C ALA A 90 -7.17 -4.40 8.35
N GLN A 91 -8.08 -4.64 9.31
CA GLN A 91 -9.53 -4.65 9.04
C GLN A 91 -10.05 -3.27 8.61
N GLN A 92 -9.57 -2.17 9.22
CA GLN A 92 -9.93 -0.80 8.82
C GLN A 92 -9.45 -0.48 7.40
N HIS A 93 -8.21 -0.87 7.04
CA HIS A 93 -7.72 -0.74 5.68
C HIS A 93 -8.58 -1.56 4.72
N SER A 94 -8.88 -2.82 5.06
CA SER A 94 -9.72 -3.69 4.24
C SER A 94 -11.08 -3.05 3.97
N ALA A 95 -11.77 -2.55 4.99
CA ALA A 95 -13.04 -1.87 4.84
C ALA A 95 -12.96 -0.60 3.96
N SER A 96 -11.83 0.11 4.00
CA SER A 96 -11.59 1.26 3.14
C SER A 96 -11.38 0.86 1.69
N PHE A 97 -10.56 -0.17 1.45
CA PHE A 97 -10.28 -0.70 0.11
C PHE A 97 -11.54 -1.27 -0.55
N GLN A 98 -12.40 -1.96 0.20
CA GLN A 98 -13.69 -2.44 -0.29
C GLN A 98 -14.53 -1.29 -0.86
N ARG A 99 -14.63 -0.18 -0.12
CA ARG A 99 -15.36 1.00 -0.57
C ARG A 99 -14.72 1.65 -1.81
N PHE A 100 -13.40 1.68 -1.89
CA PHE A 100 -12.68 2.27 -3.02
C PHE A 100 -12.74 1.40 -4.27
N TYR A 101 -12.86 0.08 -4.09
CA TYR A 101 -12.91 -0.89 -5.19
C TYR A 101 -14.32 -1.39 -5.49
N ALA A 102 -15.34 -0.80 -4.86
CA ALA A 102 -16.73 -1.10 -5.20
C ALA A 102 -16.97 -0.91 -6.70
N GLY A 103 -17.56 -1.92 -7.36
CA GLY A 103 -17.80 -1.90 -8.81
C GLY A 103 -16.56 -2.16 -9.68
N THR A 104 -15.41 -2.50 -9.10
CA THR A 104 -14.22 -2.96 -9.84
C THR A 104 -14.10 -4.49 -9.81
N THR A 105 -13.17 -5.01 -10.63
CA THR A 105 -12.80 -6.43 -10.64
C THR A 105 -11.54 -6.72 -9.81
N ILE A 106 -11.19 -5.85 -8.86
CA ILE A 106 -10.03 -6.03 -8.01
C ILE A 106 -10.40 -6.96 -6.85
N SER A 107 -9.66 -8.07 -6.73
CA SER A 107 -9.78 -8.98 -5.58
C SER A 107 -8.96 -8.46 -4.40
N VAL A 108 -9.59 -8.33 -3.25
CA VAL A 108 -8.94 -7.94 -1.99
C VAL A 108 -9.00 -9.10 -1.01
N ILE A 109 -7.85 -9.53 -0.50
CA ILE A 109 -7.74 -10.58 0.50
C ILE A 109 -7.31 -9.95 1.82
N LEU A 110 -8.16 -10.00 2.82
CA LEU A 110 -7.78 -9.72 4.20
C LEU A 110 -7.19 -10.98 4.81
N PHE A 111 -5.93 -10.92 5.23
CA PHE A 111 -5.23 -12.02 5.87
C PHE A 111 -4.60 -11.57 7.19
N THR A 112 -5.21 -11.97 8.30
CA THR A 112 -4.68 -11.75 9.65
C THR A 112 -4.57 -13.09 10.39
N ARG A 113 -4.10 -13.07 11.61
CA ARG A 113 -4.03 -14.28 12.43
C ARG A 113 -5.43 -14.89 12.63
N THR A 114 -6.44 -14.07 12.90
CA THR A 114 -7.79 -14.53 13.26
C THR A 114 -8.76 -14.52 12.09
N VAL A 115 -8.61 -13.61 11.12
CA VAL A 115 -9.58 -13.39 10.04
C VAL A 115 -8.92 -13.58 8.67
N LYS A 116 -9.60 -14.36 7.81
CA LYS A 116 -9.29 -14.48 6.37
C LYS A 116 -10.58 -14.27 5.60
N LYS A 117 -10.59 -13.27 4.73
CA LYS A 117 -11.76 -12.90 3.93
C LYS A 117 -11.34 -12.47 2.54
N ARG A 118 -12.16 -12.77 1.55
CA ARG A 118 -12.05 -12.24 0.21
C ARG A 118 -13.18 -11.25 -0.05
N PHE A 119 -12.84 -10.16 -0.73
CA PHE A 119 -13.80 -9.20 -1.28
C PHE A 119 -13.61 -9.14 -2.77
N PHE A 120 -14.68 -9.41 -3.49
CA PHE A 120 -14.67 -9.37 -4.94
C PHE A 120 -16.05 -8.95 -5.46
N GLN A 121 -16.09 -7.91 -6.29
CA GLN A 121 -17.34 -7.41 -6.90
C GLN A 121 -18.48 -7.14 -5.88
N GLY A 122 -18.14 -6.59 -4.72
CA GLY A 122 -19.12 -6.28 -3.66
C GLY A 122 -19.51 -7.45 -2.77
N ASN A 123 -19.05 -8.66 -3.04
CA ASN A 123 -19.30 -9.84 -2.20
C ASN A 123 -18.16 -10.06 -1.22
N GLU A 124 -18.51 -10.44 0.00
CA GLU A 124 -17.57 -10.87 1.03
C GLU A 124 -17.69 -12.39 1.23
N GLU A 125 -16.56 -13.07 1.28
CA GLU A 125 -16.47 -14.50 1.55
C GLU A 125 -15.45 -14.77 2.66
N VAL A 126 -15.82 -15.57 3.64
CA VAL A 126 -14.89 -16.03 4.67
C VAL A 126 -14.12 -17.22 4.13
N LEU A 127 -12.79 -17.13 4.21
CA LEU A 127 -11.90 -18.18 3.70
C LEU A 127 -11.29 -18.98 4.84
N THR A 128 -11.01 -20.24 4.58
CA THR A 128 -10.04 -21.01 5.38
C THR A 128 -8.62 -20.48 5.12
N LYS A 129 -7.68 -20.86 6.00
CA LYS A 129 -6.28 -20.48 5.81
C LYS A 129 -5.73 -20.98 4.46
N ASP A 130 -6.00 -22.22 4.11
CA ASP A 130 -5.48 -22.84 2.89
C ASP A 130 -6.10 -22.21 1.62
N GLN A 131 -7.39 -21.88 1.65
CA GLN A 131 -8.04 -21.16 0.56
C GLN A 131 -7.43 -19.78 0.36
N ALA A 132 -7.23 -19.02 1.45
CA ALA A 132 -6.63 -17.70 1.36
C ALA A 132 -5.19 -17.75 0.82
N LEU A 133 -4.40 -18.73 1.27
CA LEU A 133 -3.03 -18.93 0.79
C LEU A 133 -3.00 -19.34 -0.69
N ALA A 134 -3.90 -20.21 -1.13
CA ALA A 134 -4.00 -20.62 -2.53
C ALA A 134 -4.34 -19.43 -3.45
N GLU A 135 -5.25 -18.55 -3.02
CA GLU A 135 -5.57 -17.33 -3.77
C GLU A 135 -4.38 -16.35 -3.81
N ILE A 136 -3.66 -16.19 -2.70
CA ILE A 136 -2.45 -15.35 -2.63
C ILE A 136 -1.38 -15.90 -3.57
N GLU A 137 -1.14 -17.20 -3.57
CA GLU A 137 -0.15 -17.85 -4.46
C GLU A 137 -0.56 -17.77 -5.95
N GLY A 138 -1.86 -17.71 -6.22
CA GLY A 138 -2.41 -17.52 -7.57
C GLY A 138 -2.05 -16.19 -8.20
N GLY A 139 -1.74 -15.19 -7.38
CA GLY A 139 -1.33 -13.85 -7.83
C GLY A 139 -2.48 -12.94 -8.29
N ASN A 140 -2.10 -11.76 -8.79
CA ASN A 140 -3.03 -10.71 -9.23
C ASN A 140 -4.09 -10.34 -8.18
N VAL A 141 -3.66 -10.15 -6.94
CA VAL A 141 -4.52 -9.83 -5.79
C VAL A 141 -3.99 -8.63 -5.01
N VAL A 142 -4.87 -7.94 -4.30
CA VAL A 142 -4.50 -6.96 -3.29
C VAL A 142 -4.65 -7.58 -1.92
N ILE A 143 -3.53 -7.78 -1.22
CA ILE A 143 -3.49 -8.41 0.09
C ILE A 143 -3.42 -7.33 1.15
N ILE A 144 -4.26 -7.44 2.17
CA ILE A 144 -4.22 -6.57 3.34
C ILE A 144 -4.08 -7.44 4.58
N GLY A 145 -3.09 -7.14 5.42
CA GLY A 145 -2.91 -7.93 6.63
C GLY A 145 -1.83 -7.40 7.55
N THR A 146 -1.39 -8.25 8.45
CA THR A 146 -0.30 -7.95 9.39
C THR A 146 0.99 -8.66 8.94
N HIS A 147 2.05 -8.49 9.72
CA HIS A 147 3.30 -9.25 9.51
C HIS A 147 3.12 -10.78 9.49
N ALA A 148 1.97 -11.30 9.90
CA ALA A 148 1.65 -12.72 9.80
C ALA A 148 1.78 -13.26 8.37
N ILE A 149 1.50 -12.44 7.36
CA ILE A 149 1.70 -12.81 5.95
C ILE A 149 3.17 -13.11 5.65
N LEU A 150 4.09 -12.35 6.24
CA LEU A 150 5.54 -12.52 6.05
C LEU A 150 6.05 -13.78 6.74
N VAL A 151 5.50 -14.10 7.92
CA VAL A 151 5.89 -15.29 8.70
C VAL A 151 5.48 -16.57 8.00
N GLU A 152 4.33 -16.57 7.32
CA GLU A 152 3.88 -17.74 6.54
C GLU A 152 4.77 -18.01 5.31
N GLY A 153 5.61 -17.03 4.91
CA GLY A 153 6.55 -17.17 3.79
C GLY A 153 5.90 -17.32 2.42
N ARG A 154 4.59 -17.01 2.32
CA ARG A 154 3.79 -17.21 1.12
C ARG A 154 3.32 -15.88 0.56
N LEU A 155 4.26 -15.08 0.09
CA LEU A 155 3.96 -13.89 -0.71
C LEU A 155 3.64 -14.28 -2.15
N PRO A 156 2.79 -13.51 -2.84
CA PRO A 156 2.53 -13.74 -4.26
C PRO A 156 3.82 -13.67 -5.06
N LYS A 157 3.97 -14.57 -6.03
CA LYS A 157 5.13 -14.59 -6.94
C LYS A 157 5.19 -13.36 -7.86
N ASP A 158 4.09 -12.68 -8.05
CA ASP A 158 3.93 -11.47 -8.86
C ASP A 158 3.84 -10.19 -8.02
N LEU A 159 4.32 -10.21 -6.75
CA LEU A 159 4.27 -9.05 -5.87
C LEU A 159 5.12 -7.90 -6.42
N ALA A 160 4.46 -6.81 -6.81
CA ALA A 160 5.11 -5.63 -7.37
C ALA A 160 5.11 -4.40 -6.44
N LEU A 161 4.19 -4.34 -5.49
CA LEU A 161 4.09 -3.24 -4.53
C LEU A 161 3.88 -3.76 -3.12
N ALA A 162 4.67 -3.27 -2.18
CA ALA A 162 4.45 -3.41 -0.75
C ALA A 162 4.22 -2.03 -0.12
N VAL A 163 3.13 -1.89 0.61
CA VAL A 163 2.82 -0.70 1.42
C VAL A 163 2.89 -1.08 2.88
N VAL A 164 3.65 -0.34 3.68
CA VAL A 164 3.81 -0.58 5.13
C VAL A 164 3.26 0.61 5.89
N ASP A 165 2.20 0.38 6.67
CA ASP A 165 1.60 1.42 7.49
C ASP A 165 2.33 1.52 8.84
N GLU A 166 2.49 2.76 9.36
CA GLU A 166 3.18 3.07 10.61
C GLU A 166 4.56 2.39 10.71
N GLN A 167 5.42 2.73 9.77
CA GLN A 167 6.75 2.15 9.56
C GLN A 167 7.59 1.96 10.84
N HIS A 168 7.44 2.86 11.83
CA HIS A 168 8.22 2.80 13.08
C HIS A 168 7.89 1.57 13.95
N ARG A 169 6.75 0.90 13.71
CA ARG A 169 6.35 -0.34 14.37
C ARG A 169 6.84 -1.60 13.67
N PHE A 170 7.39 -1.45 12.47
CA PHE A 170 8.03 -2.55 11.73
C PHE A 170 9.55 -2.50 11.93
N GLY A 171 10.12 -3.56 12.50
CA GLY A 171 11.57 -3.68 12.66
C GLY A 171 12.31 -3.66 11.29
N VAL A 172 13.59 -3.24 11.31
CA VAL A 172 14.42 -3.23 10.09
C VAL A 172 14.47 -4.61 9.43
N GLY A 173 14.60 -5.68 10.21
CA GLY A 173 14.62 -7.06 9.71
C GLY A 173 13.33 -7.52 9.03
N GLN A 174 12.16 -7.03 9.47
CA GLN A 174 10.88 -7.40 8.84
C GLN A 174 10.73 -6.78 7.44
N ARG A 175 11.26 -5.57 7.23
CA ARG A 175 11.30 -4.92 5.92
C ARG A 175 12.26 -5.61 4.96
N GLU A 176 13.42 -6.02 5.46
CA GLU A 176 14.37 -6.81 4.68
C GLU A 176 13.78 -8.17 4.31
N THR A 177 13.08 -8.85 5.23
CA THR A 177 12.37 -10.10 4.95
C THR A 177 11.32 -9.91 3.86
N LEU A 178 10.57 -8.81 3.87
CA LEU A 178 9.58 -8.49 2.85
C LEU A 178 10.22 -8.27 1.48
N VAL A 179 11.31 -7.51 1.43
CA VAL A 179 12.02 -7.21 0.18
C VAL A 179 12.77 -8.44 -0.35
N GLN A 180 13.34 -9.26 0.55
CA GLN A 180 14.10 -10.46 0.15
C GLN A 180 13.18 -11.66 -0.10
N GLY A 181 12.12 -11.84 0.72
CA GLY A 181 11.15 -12.93 0.55
C GLY A 181 10.27 -12.80 -0.69
N ALA A 182 10.08 -11.57 -1.16
CA ALA A 182 9.35 -11.25 -2.39
C ALA A 182 10.28 -11.14 -3.62
N ARG A 183 11.56 -11.52 -3.49
CA ARG A 183 12.52 -11.43 -4.59
C ARG A 183 12.30 -12.58 -5.57
N ILE A 184 11.84 -12.24 -6.77
CA ILE A 184 11.58 -13.18 -7.84
C ILE A 184 12.37 -12.75 -9.07
N ASP A 185 13.10 -13.67 -9.68
CA ASP A 185 13.93 -13.43 -10.87
C ASP A 185 14.88 -12.23 -10.74
N GLY A 186 15.35 -11.95 -9.51
CA GLY A 186 16.23 -10.82 -9.22
C GLY A 186 15.50 -9.47 -9.03
N LEU A 187 14.18 -9.41 -9.22
CA LEU A 187 13.35 -8.23 -8.99
C LEU A 187 12.89 -8.16 -7.53
N VAL A 188 12.76 -6.94 -7.02
CA VAL A 188 12.18 -6.66 -5.70
C VAL A 188 10.97 -5.73 -5.85
N PRO A 189 9.94 -5.86 -5.01
CA PRO A 189 8.77 -4.98 -5.10
C PRO A 189 9.13 -3.53 -4.78
N HIS A 190 8.35 -2.59 -5.32
CA HIS A 190 8.36 -1.21 -4.86
C HIS A 190 7.86 -1.16 -3.41
N LEU A 191 8.46 -0.30 -2.59
CA LEU A 191 8.12 -0.15 -1.18
C LEU A 191 7.65 1.27 -0.89
N VAL A 192 6.44 1.40 -0.39
CA VAL A 192 5.87 2.66 0.09
C VAL A 192 5.58 2.54 1.59
N SER A 193 6.29 3.30 2.39
CA SER A 193 6.03 3.39 3.83
C SER A 193 5.08 4.55 4.11
N MET A 194 4.07 4.34 4.95
CA MET A 194 3.15 5.38 5.41
C MET A 194 3.42 5.74 6.86
N THR A 195 3.31 7.03 7.20
CA THR A 195 3.36 7.48 8.59
C THR A 195 2.51 8.72 8.83
N ALA A 196 1.89 8.79 10.01
CA ALA A 196 1.23 10.00 10.49
C ALA A 196 2.18 10.88 11.32
N THR A 197 3.26 10.31 11.87
CA THR A 197 4.22 11.08 12.68
C THR A 197 5.14 11.89 11.79
N PRO A 198 5.33 13.20 12.08
CA PRO A 198 6.31 14.01 11.39
C PRO A 198 7.72 13.47 11.70
N ILE A 199 8.39 12.94 10.69
CA ILE A 199 9.81 12.62 10.81
C ILE A 199 10.59 13.88 10.44
N PRO A 200 11.43 14.44 11.35
CA PRO A 200 12.26 15.57 11.00
C PRO A 200 13.08 15.28 9.74
N ARG A 201 13.10 16.24 8.81
CA ARG A 201 13.74 16.06 7.50
C ARG A 201 15.21 15.64 7.62
N THR A 202 15.89 16.14 8.62
CA THR A 202 17.28 15.77 8.95
C THR A 202 17.40 14.30 9.32
N LEU A 203 16.49 13.78 10.14
CA LEU A 203 16.45 12.37 10.54
C LEU A 203 16.08 11.47 9.37
N ALA A 204 15.14 11.91 8.52
CA ALA A 204 14.76 11.21 7.31
C ALA A 204 15.93 11.09 6.33
N LEU A 205 16.71 12.15 6.13
CA LEU A 205 17.90 12.16 5.28
C LEU A 205 19.03 11.29 5.84
N THR A 206 19.20 11.24 7.17
CA THR A 206 20.30 10.47 7.80
C THR A 206 20.00 8.97 7.84
N LEU A 207 18.75 8.59 8.11
CA LEU A 207 18.34 7.19 8.22
C LEU A 207 17.89 6.58 6.89
N TYR A 208 17.56 7.43 5.91
CA TYR A 208 16.84 7.03 4.69
C TYR A 208 17.30 7.85 3.47
N SER A 209 18.59 7.98 3.25
CA SER A 209 19.19 8.81 2.18
C SER A 209 18.63 8.54 0.77
N ASP A 210 18.05 7.35 0.54
CA ASP A 210 17.51 6.92 -0.75
C ASP A 210 15.98 6.89 -0.80
N LEU A 211 15.26 7.51 0.18
CA LEU A 211 13.80 7.52 0.19
C LEU A 211 13.21 8.72 -0.55
N HIS A 212 12.32 8.44 -1.48
CA HIS A 212 11.47 9.45 -2.09
C HIS A 212 10.42 9.94 -1.07
N HIS A 213 10.56 11.18 -0.59
CA HIS A 213 9.67 11.73 0.43
C HIS A 213 8.47 12.42 -0.21
N VAL A 214 7.28 11.93 0.09
CA VAL A 214 5.98 12.43 -0.41
C VAL A 214 5.16 12.94 0.78
N LEU A 215 4.76 14.21 0.76
CA LEU A 215 4.04 14.85 1.85
C LEU A 215 2.63 15.24 1.44
N LEU A 216 1.63 14.77 2.21
CA LEU A 216 0.23 15.17 2.10
C LEU A 216 -0.10 16.22 3.17
N ARG A 217 -0.26 17.47 2.77
CA ARG A 217 -0.62 18.60 3.67
C ARG A 217 -2.10 18.90 3.63
N GLU A 218 -2.73 18.74 2.46
CA GLU A 218 -4.14 19.02 2.27
C GLU A 218 -4.99 17.96 2.99
N LYS A 219 -6.03 18.44 3.67
CA LYS A 219 -7.06 17.57 4.26
C LYS A 219 -8.24 17.46 3.29
N PRO A 220 -8.83 16.26 3.11
CA PRO A 220 -10.04 16.10 2.29
C PRO A 220 -11.17 17.03 2.76
N ALA A 221 -11.94 17.54 1.79
CA ALA A 221 -13.08 18.38 2.07
C ALA A 221 -14.15 17.66 2.89
N GLY A 222 -14.90 18.39 3.73
CA GLY A 222 -15.99 17.83 4.55
C GLY A 222 -15.58 17.36 5.94
N ARG A 223 -14.33 17.54 6.34
CA ARG A 223 -13.91 17.26 7.71
C ARG A 223 -14.30 18.42 8.64
N LEU A 224 -15.07 18.13 9.66
CA LEU A 224 -15.42 19.13 10.70
C LEU A 224 -14.15 19.54 11.46
N PRO A 225 -14.01 20.82 11.84
CA PRO A 225 -12.93 21.26 12.71
C PRO A 225 -13.01 20.54 14.07
N ILE A 226 -11.88 20.31 14.67
CA ILE A 226 -11.82 19.74 16.03
C ILE A 226 -12.08 20.91 17.00
N GLU A 227 -13.15 20.83 17.76
CA GLU A 227 -13.42 21.73 18.87
C GLU A 227 -12.83 21.13 20.15
N THR A 228 -11.94 21.88 20.80
CA THR A 228 -11.34 21.46 22.06
C THR A 228 -12.04 22.18 23.21
N HIS A 229 -12.73 21.42 24.05
CA HIS A 229 -13.32 21.94 25.29
C HIS A 229 -12.41 21.59 26.47
N VAL A 230 -11.95 22.60 27.20
CA VAL A 230 -11.21 22.42 28.44
C VAL A 230 -12.19 22.44 29.59
N CYS A 231 -12.44 21.27 30.18
CA CYS A 231 -13.21 21.20 31.44
C CYS A 231 -12.25 21.54 32.62
N ARG A 232 -12.66 22.56 33.42
CA ARG A 232 -11.99 22.90 34.67
C ARG A 232 -12.64 22.15 35.82
#